data_8d3bffa3efcf3c5c3e5d2a2cf9fcb2e5
#
_entry.id   8d3bffa3efcf3c5c3e5d2a2cf9fcb2e5
#
_cell.length_a   1.000
_cell.length_b   1.000
_cell.length_c   1.000
_cell.angle_alpha   90.00
_cell.angle_beta   90.00
_cell.angle_gamma   90.00
#
_symmetry.space_group_name_H-M   'P 1'
#
loop_
_entity.id
_entity.type
_entity.pdbx_description
1 polymer ?
#
loop_
_entity_poly.entity_id
_entity_poly.type
_entity_poly.pdbx_seq_one_letter_code
_entity_poly.pdbx_strand_id
1 'polypeptide(L)'
;MPRLLLQLFCLFFILLAFVPSAVAIVEIGLPGAEPLVLEDVYLREGTAFVAIDDVLSALKLQGEWNSVDHVYTIRTPHGRAVISPGSQFLKLGDNFIPISHRPRFIDSKLRVSEVFILRQLAPLLTGPIYYRNHSPPAATQDEDPLDRLFAFLLRKKEPVADGGKMVVSIDPGHGGEDSGVLGLNGSKEKAVNLAVGQRLEKLLKMHQDAPVIMTRDGDYALDMEHRLEIVAEGQADVMISLHAQAFFSAETSGVNLYIQPQTERDVPDGLPEENSSLKLAEILLQKLKDQGFDVHGIKELPVYPLGRGDLPRVMVEMGSLTNTIDLTMLEDPIRQQDFARALFDGLQAFFETSTGAHP
;
A
#
# COMPACT_ATOMS: atom_id res chain seq x y z
N MET A 1 -2.44 57.91 -29.80
CA MET A 1 -2.57 57.41 -28.43
C MET A 1 -2.98 55.93 -28.29
N PRO A 2 -3.66 55.23 -29.23
CA PRO A 2 -4.00 53.80 -29.01
C PRO A 2 -2.84 52.81 -29.16
N ARG A 3 -1.79 53.15 -29.86
CA ARG A 3 -0.61 52.23 -30.04
C ARG A 3 0.31 52.16 -28.82
N LEU A 4 0.42 53.18 -28.02
CA LEU A 4 1.23 53.22 -26.80
C LEU A 4 0.60 52.43 -25.66
N LEU A 5 -0.74 52.44 -25.57
CA LEU A 5 -1.49 51.62 -24.59
C LEU A 5 -1.40 50.11 -24.89
N LEU A 6 -1.39 49.73 -26.16
CA LEU A 6 -1.29 48.34 -26.56
C LEU A 6 0.11 47.76 -26.28
N GLN A 7 1.17 48.56 -26.47
CA GLN A 7 2.53 48.15 -26.13
C GLN A 7 2.78 48.05 -24.63
N LEU A 8 2.18 48.93 -23.83
CA LEU A 8 2.23 48.82 -22.36
C LEU A 8 1.47 47.61 -21.83
N PHE A 9 0.33 47.24 -22.46
CA PHE A 9 -0.46 46.08 -22.10
C PHE A 9 0.27 44.76 -22.46
N CYS A 10 0.95 44.68 -23.60
CA CYS A 10 1.78 43.53 -23.96
C CYS A 10 3.03 43.41 -23.06
N LEU A 11 3.66 44.53 -22.64
CA LEU A 11 4.78 44.46 -21.70
C LEU A 11 4.35 44.01 -20.30
N PHE A 12 3.15 44.41 -19.86
CA PHE A 12 2.61 43.98 -18.57
C PHE A 12 2.21 42.49 -18.57
N PHE A 13 1.75 41.96 -19.71
CA PHE A 13 1.42 40.52 -19.84
C PHE A 13 2.68 39.64 -19.94
N ILE A 14 3.78 40.16 -20.50
CA ILE A 14 5.07 39.43 -20.56
C ILE A 14 5.75 39.40 -19.18
N LEU A 15 5.55 40.42 -18.34
CA LEU A 15 6.10 40.44 -16.97
C LEU A 15 5.33 39.51 -15.98
N LEU A 16 4.06 39.10 -16.32
CA LEU A 16 3.26 38.19 -15.49
C LEU A 16 3.52 36.71 -15.79
N ALA A 17 4.31 36.40 -16.82
CA ALA A 17 4.57 35.00 -17.23
C ALA A 17 5.88 34.38 -16.65
N PHE A 18 6.64 35.12 -15.88
CA PHE A 18 7.81 34.62 -15.16
C PHE A 18 7.49 34.50 -13.66
N VAL A 19 6.64 33.53 -13.31
CA VAL A 19 6.68 32.95 -11.96
C VAL A 19 7.89 31.99 -11.99
N PRO A 20 8.98 32.29 -11.27
CA PRO A 20 10.06 31.31 -11.17
C PRO A 20 9.47 30.08 -10.50
N SER A 21 9.45 28.95 -11.21
CA SER A 21 9.20 27.67 -10.58
C SER A 21 10.17 27.56 -9.42
N ALA A 22 9.67 27.50 -8.19
CA ALA A 22 10.52 27.32 -7.03
C ALA A 22 11.28 26.00 -7.25
N VAL A 23 12.57 26.08 -7.50
CA VAL A 23 13.42 24.90 -7.63
C VAL A 23 13.47 24.29 -6.24
N ALA A 24 13.02 23.05 -6.12
CA ALA A 24 13.13 22.30 -4.88
C ALA A 24 14.61 21.99 -4.63
N ILE A 25 15.12 22.37 -3.47
CA ILE A 25 16.51 22.16 -3.09
C ILE A 25 16.56 21.36 -1.80
N VAL A 26 17.37 20.31 -1.79
CA VAL A 26 17.66 19.50 -0.62
C VAL A 26 19.15 19.55 -0.31
N GLU A 27 19.50 19.82 0.94
CA GLU A 27 20.86 19.70 1.46
C GLU A 27 20.97 18.42 2.30
N ILE A 28 21.99 17.62 2.01
CA ILE A 28 22.23 16.35 2.74
C ILE A 28 23.74 16.15 2.95
N GLY A 29 24.11 15.60 4.11
CA GLY A 29 25.51 15.29 4.40
C GLY A 29 25.72 14.69 5.80
N LEU A 30 26.99 14.54 6.16
CA LEU A 30 27.40 14.11 7.48
C LEU A 30 27.73 15.33 8.37
N PRO A 31 27.52 15.28 9.69
CA PRO A 31 27.84 16.36 10.60
C PRO A 31 29.31 16.76 10.50
N GLY A 32 29.58 18.07 10.39
CA GLY A 32 30.92 18.62 10.31
C GLY A 32 31.58 18.56 8.90
N ALA A 33 30.87 18.03 7.92
CA ALA A 33 31.26 18.13 6.50
C ALA A 33 30.37 19.15 5.79
N GLU A 34 30.83 19.68 4.67
CA GLU A 34 30.03 20.53 3.79
C GLU A 34 28.89 19.67 3.19
N PRO A 35 27.62 20.07 3.34
CA PRO A 35 26.51 19.30 2.79
C PRO A 35 26.49 19.36 1.26
N LEU A 36 26.07 18.28 0.63
CA LEU A 36 25.79 18.26 -0.80
C LEU A 36 24.44 18.92 -1.06
N VAL A 37 24.43 19.87 -2.00
CA VAL A 37 23.20 20.54 -2.44
C VAL A 37 22.65 19.79 -3.64
N LEU A 38 21.43 19.29 -3.51
CA LEU A 38 20.71 18.57 -4.55
C LEU A 38 19.64 19.49 -5.15
N GLU A 39 19.81 19.85 -6.41
CA GLU A 39 18.84 20.65 -7.18
C GLU A 39 17.89 19.79 -8.01
N ASP A 40 18.28 18.53 -8.27
CA ASP A 40 17.48 17.54 -9.00
C ASP A 40 16.53 16.82 -8.03
N VAL A 41 15.54 17.57 -7.54
CA VAL A 41 14.53 17.09 -6.58
C VAL A 41 13.18 16.97 -7.28
N TYR A 42 12.58 15.80 -7.24
CA TYR A 42 11.24 15.56 -7.73
C TYR A 42 10.23 15.66 -6.58
N LEU A 43 9.28 16.57 -6.69
CA LEU A 43 8.21 16.74 -5.69
C LEU A 43 6.97 15.97 -6.13
N ARG A 44 6.46 15.12 -5.23
CA ARG A 44 5.20 14.42 -5.41
C ARG A 44 4.36 14.52 -4.15
N GLU A 45 3.15 15.06 -4.27
CA GLU A 45 2.22 15.22 -3.13
C GLU A 45 2.89 15.89 -1.92
N GLY A 46 3.77 16.86 -2.19
CA GLY A 46 4.52 17.58 -1.17
C GLY A 46 5.76 16.85 -0.63
N THR A 47 5.99 15.60 -1.00
CA THR A 47 7.17 14.82 -0.58
C THR A 47 8.30 14.96 -1.58
N ALA A 48 9.51 15.24 -1.10
CA ALA A 48 10.72 15.31 -1.92
C ALA A 48 11.28 13.91 -2.22
N PHE A 49 11.55 13.64 -3.49
CA PHE A 49 12.24 12.45 -3.97
C PHE A 49 13.56 12.83 -4.61
N VAL A 50 14.64 12.22 -4.16
CA VAL A 50 16.00 12.47 -4.63
C VAL A 50 16.65 11.18 -5.12
N ALA A 51 17.60 11.30 -6.04
CA ALA A 51 18.31 10.13 -6.57
C ALA A 51 19.09 9.42 -5.47
N ILE A 52 18.97 8.10 -5.37
CA ILE A 52 19.65 7.31 -4.33
C ILE A 52 21.18 7.45 -4.43
N ASP A 53 21.72 7.51 -5.64
CA ASP A 53 23.17 7.66 -5.87
C ASP A 53 23.70 8.97 -5.28
N ASP A 54 22.94 10.07 -5.42
CA ASP A 54 23.31 11.38 -4.86
C ASP A 54 23.26 11.34 -3.31
N VAL A 55 22.23 10.69 -2.74
CA VAL A 55 22.11 10.46 -1.29
C VAL A 55 23.30 9.67 -0.76
N LEU A 56 23.64 8.55 -1.41
CA LEU A 56 24.76 7.72 -0.97
C LEU A 56 26.09 8.42 -1.09
N SER A 57 26.29 9.20 -2.15
CA SER A 57 27.48 10.05 -2.33
C SER A 57 27.63 11.04 -1.17
N ALA A 58 26.56 11.76 -0.80
CA ALA A 58 26.54 12.72 0.31
C ALA A 58 26.84 12.07 1.67
N LEU A 59 26.36 10.84 1.87
CA LEU A 59 26.53 10.07 3.12
C LEU A 59 27.80 9.18 3.10
N LYS A 60 28.61 9.23 2.04
CA LYS A 60 29.81 8.40 1.84
C LYS A 60 29.53 6.90 1.94
N LEU A 61 28.36 6.49 1.47
CA LEU A 61 27.96 5.10 1.36
C LEU A 61 28.22 4.58 -0.06
N GLN A 62 28.25 3.26 -0.18
CA GLN A 62 28.36 2.58 -1.47
C GLN A 62 27.04 1.88 -1.78
N GLY A 63 26.58 2.00 -3.01
CA GLY A 63 25.43 1.30 -3.52
C GLY A 63 25.66 0.78 -4.93
N GLU A 64 24.89 -0.22 -5.33
CA GLU A 64 25.01 -0.86 -6.62
C GLU A 64 23.64 -1.30 -7.12
N TRP A 65 23.34 -0.96 -8.38
CA TRP A 65 22.15 -1.42 -9.06
C TRP A 65 22.40 -2.75 -9.76
N ASN A 66 21.58 -3.75 -9.45
CA ASN A 66 21.55 -5.03 -10.18
C ASN A 66 20.35 -5.03 -11.13
N SER A 67 20.63 -4.95 -12.43
CA SER A 67 19.60 -4.90 -13.48
C SER A 67 18.92 -6.26 -13.74
N VAL A 68 19.54 -7.38 -13.33
CA VAL A 68 18.97 -8.73 -13.50
C VAL A 68 17.91 -8.98 -12.43
N ASP A 69 18.24 -8.68 -11.18
CA ASP A 69 17.36 -8.92 -10.03
C ASP A 69 16.41 -7.73 -9.77
N HIS A 70 16.60 -6.61 -10.48
CA HIS A 70 15.87 -5.35 -10.28
C HIS A 70 15.92 -4.84 -8.84
N VAL A 71 17.12 -4.90 -8.23
CA VAL A 71 17.35 -4.44 -6.86
C VAL A 71 18.50 -3.45 -6.79
N TYR A 72 18.41 -2.53 -5.85
CA TYR A 72 19.49 -1.63 -5.48
C TYR A 72 20.03 -2.03 -4.10
N THR A 73 21.31 -2.40 -4.04
CA THR A 73 21.98 -2.82 -2.81
C THR A 73 22.79 -1.69 -2.22
N ILE A 74 22.57 -1.37 -0.95
CA ILE A 74 23.26 -0.33 -0.19
C ILE A 74 24.11 -1.01 0.89
N ARG A 75 25.38 -0.65 0.97
CA ARG A 75 26.29 -1.15 2.03
C ARG A 75 26.24 -0.18 3.21
N THR A 76 25.71 -0.63 4.34
CA THR A 76 25.63 0.16 5.56
C THR A 76 26.46 -0.47 6.67
N PRO A 77 26.80 0.28 7.74
CA PRO A 77 27.48 -0.29 8.93
C PRO A 77 26.69 -1.42 9.60
N HIS A 78 25.36 -1.45 9.46
CA HIS A 78 24.50 -2.49 10.04
C HIS A 78 24.22 -3.66 9.09
N GLY A 79 24.88 -3.67 7.92
CA GLY A 79 24.74 -4.73 6.95
C GLY A 79 24.32 -4.25 5.57
N ARG A 80 23.93 -5.21 4.72
CA ARG A 80 23.51 -4.95 3.36
C ARG A 80 22.01 -4.67 3.34
N ALA A 81 21.64 -3.44 3.00
CA ALA A 81 20.27 -3.03 2.80
C ALA A 81 19.91 -3.12 1.31
N VAL A 82 18.74 -3.67 0.97
CA VAL A 82 18.29 -3.88 -0.40
C VAL A 82 16.93 -3.23 -0.59
N ILE A 83 16.78 -2.44 -1.65
CA ILE A 83 15.50 -1.86 -2.06
C ILE A 83 15.21 -2.24 -3.51
N SER A 84 13.93 -2.30 -3.87
CA SER A 84 13.47 -2.50 -5.25
C SER A 84 12.56 -1.36 -5.68
N PRO A 85 12.57 -0.97 -6.97
CA PRO A 85 11.60 -0.03 -7.51
C PRO A 85 10.18 -0.56 -7.31
N GLY A 86 9.30 0.26 -6.75
CA GLY A 86 7.92 -0.12 -6.47
C GLY A 86 7.69 -0.92 -5.19
N SER A 87 8.74 -1.44 -4.54
CA SER A 87 8.61 -2.17 -3.27
C SER A 87 8.32 -1.22 -2.10
N GLN A 88 7.48 -1.68 -1.17
CA GLN A 88 7.20 -0.97 0.09
C GLN A 88 8.15 -1.36 1.22
N PHE A 89 9.21 -2.13 0.92
CA PHE A 89 10.13 -2.63 1.94
C PHE A 89 11.58 -2.40 1.57
N LEU A 90 12.37 -2.12 2.60
CA LEU A 90 13.82 -2.26 2.63
C LEU A 90 14.15 -3.58 3.29
N LYS A 91 14.93 -4.43 2.63
CA LYS A 91 15.44 -5.67 3.21
C LYS A 91 16.81 -5.43 3.84
N LEU A 92 16.96 -5.77 5.13
CA LEU A 92 18.24 -5.72 5.86
C LEU A 92 18.54 -7.11 6.45
N GLY A 93 19.47 -7.84 5.83
CA GLY A 93 19.66 -9.27 6.15
C GLY A 93 18.37 -10.05 5.85
N ASP A 94 17.79 -10.66 6.88
CA ASP A 94 16.52 -11.39 6.79
C ASP A 94 15.30 -10.57 7.24
N ASN A 95 15.53 -9.32 7.67
CA ASN A 95 14.47 -8.43 8.13
C ASN A 95 13.95 -7.55 7.00
N PHE A 96 12.63 -7.30 6.99
CA PHE A 96 11.96 -6.38 6.10
C PHE A 96 11.46 -5.17 6.90
N ILE A 97 11.90 -3.99 6.47
CA ILE A 97 11.56 -2.70 7.10
C ILE A 97 10.61 -1.97 6.15
N PRO A 98 9.39 -1.60 6.57
CA PRO A 98 8.43 -0.93 5.71
C PRO A 98 8.92 0.44 5.26
N ILE A 99 8.55 0.81 4.02
CA ILE A 99 8.85 2.10 3.39
C ILE A 99 7.52 2.77 3.03
N SER A 100 7.26 3.95 3.59
CA SER A 100 6.02 4.71 3.35
C SER A 100 5.85 5.14 1.88
N HIS A 101 6.96 5.47 1.21
CA HIS A 101 6.97 5.91 -0.19
C HIS A 101 7.89 5.03 -1.02
N ARG A 102 7.31 4.27 -1.93
CA ARG A 102 8.05 3.32 -2.80
C ARG A 102 9.17 3.99 -3.58
N PRO A 103 10.38 3.40 -3.62
CA PRO A 103 11.43 3.83 -4.54
C PRO A 103 10.93 3.73 -5.99
N ARG A 104 11.28 4.70 -6.84
CA ARG A 104 10.81 4.74 -8.23
C ARG A 104 11.91 5.20 -9.17
N PHE A 105 11.90 4.65 -10.39
CA PHE A 105 12.65 5.26 -11.47
C PHE A 105 11.89 6.49 -12.00
N ILE A 106 12.53 7.65 -11.91
CA ILE A 106 12.05 8.92 -12.46
C ILE A 106 13.26 9.55 -13.17
N ASP A 107 13.11 9.90 -14.44
CA ASP A 107 14.18 10.42 -15.29
C ASP A 107 15.44 9.54 -15.28
N SER A 108 15.23 8.23 -15.42
CA SER A 108 16.27 7.19 -15.45
C SER A 108 17.10 7.07 -14.17
N LYS A 109 16.72 7.73 -13.07
CA LYS A 109 17.34 7.61 -11.75
C LYS A 109 16.41 6.92 -10.78
N LEU A 110 16.93 5.99 -9.96
CA LEU A 110 16.18 5.44 -8.85
C LEU A 110 16.09 6.50 -7.75
N ARG A 111 14.88 6.96 -7.46
CA ARG A 111 14.63 7.99 -6.45
C ARG A 111 13.97 7.41 -5.22
N VAL A 112 14.38 7.94 -4.07
CA VAL A 112 13.84 7.63 -2.76
C VAL A 112 13.28 8.89 -2.11
N SER A 113 12.26 8.73 -1.27
CA SER A 113 11.65 9.85 -0.56
C SER A 113 12.55 10.37 0.57
N GLU A 114 12.34 11.62 0.98
CA GLU A 114 12.97 12.16 2.18
C GLU A 114 12.65 11.36 3.44
N VAL A 115 11.44 10.81 3.53
CA VAL A 115 11.02 9.94 4.63
C VAL A 115 11.88 8.67 4.68
N PHE A 116 12.15 8.04 3.52
CA PHE A 116 13.07 6.90 3.44
C PHE A 116 14.46 7.26 3.97
N ILE A 117 14.99 8.41 3.58
CA ILE A 117 16.32 8.85 4.01
C ILE A 117 16.38 9.01 5.52
N LEU A 118 15.37 9.68 6.10
CA LEU A 118 15.36 10.04 7.52
C LEU A 118 14.98 8.88 8.44
N ARG A 119 14.03 8.02 8.02
CA ARG A 119 13.45 6.97 8.88
C ARG A 119 14.03 5.58 8.65
N GLN A 120 14.41 5.25 7.41
CA GLN A 120 14.93 3.91 7.09
C GLN A 120 16.43 3.89 6.89
N LEU A 121 17.00 4.85 6.16
CA LEU A 121 18.44 4.85 5.86
C LEU A 121 19.28 5.44 7.01
N ALA A 122 18.89 6.58 7.57
CA ALA A 122 19.64 7.24 8.64
C ALA A 122 19.87 6.36 9.89
N PRO A 123 18.89 5.55 10.38
CA PRO A 123 19.13 4.63 11.49
C PRO A 123 20.14 3.52 11.20
N LEU A 124 20.44 3.25 9.93
CA LEU A 124 21.45 2.26 9.50
C LEU A 124 22.87 2.82 9.47
N LEU A 125 23.06 4.07 9.89
CA LEU A 125 24.36 4.72 9.99
C LEU A 125 24.85 4.73 11.44
N THR A 126 26.16 4.97 11.62
CA THR A 126 26.78 5.05 12.96
C THR A 126 26.60 6.40 13.64
N GLY A 127 26.00 7.36 12.99
CA GLY A 127 25.79 8.71 13.53
C GLY A 127 24.67 9.46 12.82
N PRO A 128 24.29 10.63 13.34
CA PRO A 128 23.24 11.44 12.73
C PRO A 128 23.66 11.93 11.33
N ILE A 129 22.65 12.26 10.52
CA ILE A 129 22.85 12.93 9.23
C ILE A 129 22.39 14.38 9.32
N TYR A 130 22.95 15.24 8.48
CA TYR A 130 22.40 16.55 8.18
C TYR A 130 21.46 16.42 7.00
N TYR A 131 20.22 16.87 7.15
CA TYR A 131 19.22 16.92 6.09
C TYR A 131 18.40 18.20 6.21
N ARG A 132 18.25 18.93 5.13
CA ARG A 132 17.41 20.13 5.07
C ARG A 132 16.72 20.20 3.72
N ASN A 133 15.40 20.21 3.74
CA ASN A 133 14.58 20.50 2.58
C ASN A 133 14.18 21.97 2.61
N HIS A 134 14.59 22.73 1.60
CA HIS A 134 14.27 24.16 1.50
C HIS A 134 12.87 24.43 0.95
N SER A 135 12.20 23.41 0.44
CA SER A 135 10.82 23.47 -0.02
C SER A 135 9.97 22.41 0.69
N PRO A 136 9.88 22.44 2.03
CA PRO A 136 9.09 21.46 2.74
C PRO A 136 7.62 21.62 2.34
N PRO A 137 6.85 20.51 2.26
CA PRO A 137 5.40 20.59 2.20
C PRO A 137 4.88 21.40 3.39
N ALA A 138 3.73 22.05 3.25
CA ALA A 138 3.05 22.66 4.39
C ALA A 138 2.94 21.60 5.48
N ALA A 139 3.47 21.90 6.66
CA ALA A 139 3.67 20.96 7.74
C ALA A 139 2.40 20.17 8.05
N THR A 140 2.37 18.91 7.65
CA THR A 140 1.55 17.92 8.35
C THR A 140 2.26 17.68 9.68
N GLN A 141 1.57 17.89 10.78
CA GLN A 141 2.10 17.68 12.12
C GLN A 141 2.75 16.30 12.19
N ASP A 142 4.01 16.26 12.68
CA ASP A 142 4.73 15.01 12.96
C ASP A 142 4.00 14.29 14.11
N GLU A 143 3.02 13.48 13.75
CA GLU A 143 2.42 12.54 14.70
C GLU A 143 3.40 11.39 14.90
N ASP A 144 3.64 11.05 16.18
CA ASP A 144 4.40 9.87 16.59
C ASP A 144 3.80 8.63 15.88
N PRO A 145 4.60 7.68 15.37
CA PRO A 145 4.10 6.42 14.83
C PRO A 145 3.13 5.69 15.77
N LEU A 146 3.36 5.79 17.08
CA LEU A 146 2.45 5.28 18.10
C LEU A 146 1.13 6.07 18.14
N ASP A 147 1.17 7.39 17.98
CA ASP A 147 -0.03 8.22 17.94
C ASP A 147 -0.85 7.94 16.69
N ARG A 148 -0.20 7.67 15.54
CA ARG A 148 -0.87 7.21 14.31
C ARG A 148 -1.50 5.83 14.48
N LEU A 149 -0.79 4.90 15.11
CA LEU A 149 -1.33 3.58 15.42
C LEU A 149 -2.53 3.69 16.37
N PHE A 150 -2.43 4.50 17.43
CA PHE A 150 -3.53 4.75 18.35
C PHE A 150 -4.67 5.53 17.68
N ALA A 151 -4.39 6.54 16.88
CA ALA A 151 -5.41 7.27 16.12
C ALA A 151 -6.13 6.34 15.12
N PHE A 152 -5.41 5.43 14.46
CA PHE A 152 -6.00 4.41 13.60
C PHE A 152 -6.84 3.40 14.39
N LEU A 153 -6.35 2.91 15.52
CA LEU A 153 -7.06 1.94 16.38
C LEU A 153 -8.27 2.57 17.09
N LEU A 154 -8.21 3.88 17.34
CA LEU A 154 -9.26 4.66 18.02
C LEU A 154 -10.09 5.49 17.02
N ARG A 155 -9.88 5.34 15.72
CA ARG A 155 -10.60 6.06 14.68
C ARG A 155 -12.10 5.79 14.84
N LYS A 156 -12.79 6.68 15.53
CA LYS A 156 -14.25 6.77 15.39
C LYS A 156 -14.51 7.00 13.91
N LYS A 157 -15.35 6.17 13.32
CA LYS A 157 -15.87 6.33 11.97
C LYS A 157 -16.49 7.72 11.82
N GLU A 158 -15.67 8.71 11.45
CA GLU A 158 -16.22 9.88 10.82
C GLU A 158 -16.57 9.46 9.37
N PRO A 159 -17.81 9.66 8.92
CA PRO A 159 -18.12 9.44 7.52
C PRO A 159 -17.15 10.29 6.72
N VAL A 160 -16.58 9.75 5.64
CA VAL A 160 -15.71 10.49 4.71
C VAL A 160 -16.51 11.70 4.24
N ALA A 161 -16.41 12.78 4.98
CA ALA A 161 -17.02 14.05 4.63
C ALA A 161 -16.12 14.67 3.59
N ASP A 162 -16.69 14.93 2.41
CA ASP A 162 -16.08 15.70 1.35
C ASP A 162 -15.20 14.91 0.33
N GLY A 163 -15.80 13.92 -0.38
CA GLY A 163 -15.27 13.46 -1.67
C GLY A 163 -13.89 12.79 -1.66
N GLY A 164 -13.35 12.46 -0.48
CA GLY A 164 -12.08 11.76 -0.32
C GLY A 164 -12.16 10.33 -0.86
N LYS A 165 -11.15 9.92 -1.64
CA LYS A 165 -11.05 8.55 -2.14
C LYS A 165 -10.72 7.60 -1.01
N MET A 166 -11.46 6.50 -0.88
CA MET A 166 -11.19 5.48 0.14
C MET A 166 -9.89 4.74 -0.15
N VAL A 167 -9.08 4.53 0.88
CA VAL A 167 -7.81 3.80 0.82
C VAL A 167 -8.08 2.31 1.01
N VAL A 168 -7.75 1.50 0.01
CA VAL A 168 -7.91 0.04 0.05
C VAL A 168 -6.61 -0.64 0.45
N SER A 169 -6.65 -1.47 1.49
CA SER A 169 -5.57 -2.39 1.80
C SER A 169 -5.87 -3.79 1.25
N ILE A 170 -4.90 -4.36 0.54
CA ILE A 170 -4.92 -5.74 0.04
C ILE A 170 -3.80 -6.49 0.75
N ASP A 171 -4.16 -7.59 1.42
CA ASP A 171 -3.23 -8.43 2.14
C ASP A 171 -3.16 -9.83 1.51
N PRO A 172 -2.25 -10.10 0.56
CA PRO A 172 -2.02 -11.43 0.05
C PRO A 172 -1.35 -12.30 1.13
N GLY A 173 -2.06 -13.29 1.68
CA GLY A 173 -1.56 -14.15 2.74
C GLY A 173 -0.27 -14.89 2.38
N HIS A 174 0.51 -15.28 3.40
CA HIS A 174 1.78 -16.00 3.26
C HIS A 174 2.88 -15.21 2.53
N GLY A 175 3.95 -15.86 2.07
CA GLY A 175 5.05 -15.24 1.31
C GLY A 175 6.43 -15.70 1.78
N GLY A 176 7.45 -15.60 0.91
CA GLY A 176 8.81 -16.02 1.21
C GLY A 176 8.91 -17.52 1.53
N GLU A 177 9.43 -17.87 2.70
CA GLU A 177 9.53 -19.27 3.16
C GLU A 177 8.19 -19.87 3.54
N ASP A 178 7.21 -19.04 3.93
CA ASP A 178 5.85 -19.47 4.17
C ASP A 178 5.10 -19.63 2.85
N SER A 179 5.00 -20.87 2.38
CA SER A 179 4.29 -21.18 1.13
C SER A 179 2.77 -21.11 1.26
N GLY A 180 2.23 -21.07 2.49
CA GLY A 180 0.85 -21.44 2.74
C GLY A 180 0.60 -22.91 2.41
N VAL A 181 -0.63 -23.26 2.10
CA VAL A 181 -0.97 -24.64 1.72
C VAL A 181 -0.45 -24.96 0.32
N LEU A 182 -0.26 -26.27 0.08
CA LEU A 182 0.20 -26.80 -1.20
C LEU A 182 -0.96 -27.45 -1.96
N GLY A 183 -1.10 -27.11 -3.20
CA GLY A 183 -2.03 -27.73 -4.14
C GLY A 183 -1.60 -29.13 -4.57
N LEU A 184 -2.53 -29.88 -5.19
CA LEU A 184 -2.31 -31.25 -5.65
C LEU A 184 -1.15 -31.38 -6.64
N ASN A 185 -0.85 -30.33 -7.39
CA ASN A 185 0.24 -30.25 -8.37
C ASN A 185 1.48 -29.56 -7.84
N GLY A 186 1.54 -29.22 -6.54
CA GLY A 186 2.63 -28.49 -5.92
C GLY A 186 2.53 -26.95 -6.03
N SER A 187 1.45 -26.40 -6.56
CA SER A 187 1.18 -24.97 -6.51
C SER A 187 1.13 -24.45 -5.08
N LYS A 188 1.55 -23.21 -4.90
CA LYS A 188 1.67 -22.60 -3.56
C LYS A 188 0.61 -21.54 -3.38
N GLU A 189 -0.08 -21.57 -2.26
CA GLU A 189 -1.09 -20.59 -1.89
C GLU A 189 -0.57 -19.14 -2.02
N LYS A 190 0.63 -18.87 -1.50
CA LYS A 190 1.25 -17.55 -1.57
C LYS A 190 1.32 -16.95 -2.99
N ALA A 191 1.50 -17.81 -4.01
CA ALA A 191 1.59 -17.36 -5.40
C ALA A 191 0.21 -16.97 -5.95
N VAL A 192 -0.81 -17.75 -5.65
CA VAL A 192 -2.19 -17.48 -6.03
C VAL A 192 -2.69 -16.20 -5.36
N ASN A 193 -2.47 -16.05 -4.05
CA ASN A 193 -2.87 -14.87 -3.28
C ASN A 193 -2.24 -13.59 -3.85
N LEU A 194 -0.94 -13.63 -4.15
CA LEU A 194 -0.24 -12.49 -4.74
C LEU A 194 -0.76 -12.17 -6.14
N ALA A 195 -0.99 -13.20 -6.97
CA ALA A 195 -1.44 -13.02 -8.33
C ALA A 195 -2.84 -12.35 -8.41
N VAL A 196 -3.78 -12.75 -7.56
CA VAL A 196 -5.10 -12.12 -7.48
C VAL A 196 -5.00 -10.72 -6.88
N GLY A 197 -4.21 -10.54 -5.80
CA GLY A 197 -3.99 -9.25 -5.16
C GLY A 197 -3.44 -8.20 -6.12
N GLN A 198 -2.44 -8.55 -6.94
CA GLN A 198 -1.86 -7.65 -7.95
C GLN A 198 -2.86 -7.27 -9.05
N ARG A 199 -3.76 -8.19 -9.45
CA ARG A 199 -4.83 -7.89 -10.40
C ARG A 199 -5.85 -6.91 -9.81
N LEU A 200 -6.23 -7.12 -8.55
CA LEU A 200 -7.13 -6.23 -7.85
C LEU A 200 -6.51 -4.83 -7.66
N GLU A 201 -5.24 -4.76 -7.25
CA GLU A 201 -4.50 -3.50 -7.16
C GLU A 201 -4.52 -2.74 -8.49
N LYS A 202 -4.26 -3.45 -9.60
CA LYS A 202 -4.27 -2.84 -10.93
C LYS A 202 -5.64 -2.28 -11.29
N LEU A 203 -6.73 -3.02 -11.02
CA LEU A 203 -8.09 -2.56 -11.30
C LEU A 203 -8.45 -1.31 -10.50
N LEU A 204 -8.15 -1.29 -9.20
CA LEU A 204 -8.40 -0.14 -8.33
C LEU A 204 -7.65 1.11 -8.81
N LYS A 205 -6.37 0.99 -9.14
CA LYS A 205 -5.56 2.10 -9.63
C LYS A 205 -6.01 2.63 -11.00
N MET A 206 -6.45 1.74 -11.90
CA MET A 206 -6.83 2.13 -13.26
C MET A 206 -8.24 2.75 -13.35
N HIS A 207 -9.18 2.30 -12.53
CA HIS A 207 -10.59 2.66 -12.69
C HIS A 207 -11.11 3.63 -11.64
N GLN A 208 -10.51 3.66 -10.45
CA GLN A 208 -10.95 4.54 -9.36
C GLN A 208 -9.92 5.58 -8.96
N ASP A 209 -8.67 5.45 -9.45
CA ASP A 209 -7.54 6.24 -8.96
C ASP A 209 -7.46 6.18 -7.41
N ALA A 210 -7.91 5.03 -6.85
CA ALA A 210 -7.96 4.83 -5.41
C ALA A 210 -6.55 4.57 -4.88
N PRO A 211 -6.18 5.14 -3.74
CA PRO A 211 -4.96 4.77 -3.04
C PRO A 211 -5.04 3.29 -2.62
N VAL A 212 -4.05 2.49 -2.99
CA VAL A 212 -3.99 1.06 -2.67
C VAL A 212 -2.73 0.75 -1.90
N ILE A 213 -2.89 0.03 -0.80
CA ILE A 213 -1.82 -0.47 0.04
C ILE A 213 -1.77 -1.98 -0.12
N MET A 214 -0.67 -2.50 -0.67
CA MET A 214 -0.39 -3.94 -0.63
C MET A 214 0.44 -4.22 0.61
N THR A 215 0.06 -5.20 1.45
CA THR A 215 0.93 -5.62 2.56
C THR A 215 2.22 -6.23 2.03
N ARG A 216 2.13 -7.00 0.96
CA ARG A 216 3.27 -7.44 0.14
C ARG A 216 2.95 -7.36 -1.35
N ASP A 217 3.90 -6.93 -2.13
CA ASP A 217 3.84 -6.81 -3.59
C ASP A 217 4.77 -7.81 -4.31
N GLY A 218 5.48 -8.65 -3.54
CA GLY A 218 6.40 -9.66 -3.99
C GLY A 218 6.36 -10.94 -3.14
N ASP A 219 7.24 -11.88 -3.47
CA ASP A 219 7.36 -13.15 -2.72
C ASP A 219 8.37 -13.01 -1.57
N TYR A 220 7.92 -12.42 -0.47
CA TYR A 220 8.66 -12.31 0.79
C TYR A 220 7.73 -12.53 1.98
N ALA A 221 8.31 -13.05 3.08
CA ALA A 221 7.58 -13.29 4.32
C ALA A 221 7.38 -11.98 5.09
N LEU A 222 6.19 -11.81 5.62
CA LEU A 222 5.86 -10.78 6.60
C LEU A 222 5.11 -11.43 7.75
N ASP A 223 5.53 -11.15 8.95
CA ASP A 223 4.72 -11.50 10.10
C ASP A 223 3.45 -10.64 10.17
N MET A 224 2.52 -11.09 10.96
CA MET A 224 1.20 -10.51 11.02
C MET A 224 1.19 -9.11 11.63
N GLU A 225 2.11 -8.82 12.54
CA GLU A 225 2.23 -7.52 13.19
C GLU A 225 2.66 -6.46 12.17
N HIS A 226 3.68 -6.75 11.37
CA HIS A 226 4.09 -5.87 10.27
C HIS A 226 3.01 -5.66 9.20
N ARG A 227 2.18 -6.70 8.90
CA ARG A 227 1.04 -6.51 7.99
C ARG A 227 0.06 -5.48 8.51
N LEU A 228 -0.28 -5.54 9.81
CA LEU A 228 -1.18 -4.57 10.44
C LEU A 228 -0.56 -3.17 10.55
N GLU A 229 0.74 -3.07 10.83
CA GLU A 229 1.44 -1.79 10.85
C GLU A 229 1.37 -1.11 9.48
N ILE A 230 1.60 -1.85 8.39
CA ILE A 230 1.49 -1.33 7.02
C ILE A 230 0.08 -0.80 6.74
N VAL A 231 -0.94 -1.54 7.15
CA VAL A 231 -2.35 -1.15 6.98
C VAL A 231 -2.67 0.10 7.79
N ALA A 232 -2.17 0.18 9.03
CA ALA A 232 -2.37 1.30 9.93
C ALA A 232 -1.62 2.57 9.46
N GLU A 233 -0.34 2.45 9.14
CA GLU A 233 0.46 3.58 8.62
C GLU A 233 -0.09 4.13 7.30
N GLY A 234 -0.62 3.24 6.46
CA GLY A 234 -1.27 3.64 5.22
C GLY A 234 -2.66 4.22 5.39
N GLN A 235 -3.19 4.30 6.61
CA GLN A 235 -4.53 4.81 6.91
C GLN A 235 -5.63 4.18 6.04
N ALA A 236 -5.60 2.85 5.90
CA ALA A 236 -6.59 2.14 5.10
C ALA A 236 -8.02 2.33 5.65
N ASP A 237 -8.98 2.50 4.74
CA ASP A 237 -10.41 2.59 5.05
C ASP A 237 -11.09 1.22 4.97
N VAL A 238 -10.48 0.26 4.28
CA VAL A 238 -10.96 -1.11 4.12
C VAL A 238 -9.79 -2.07 3.91
N MET A 239 -9.92 -3.32 4.39
CA MET A 239 -8.91 -4.36 4.19
C MET A 239 -9.52 -5.64 3.62
N ILE A 240 -8.91 -6.16 2.54
CA ILE A 240 -9.21 -7.46 1.96
C ILE A 240 -7.98 -8.36 2.12
N SER A 241 -8.13 -9.43 2.88
CA SER A 241 -7.10 -10.47 3.00
C SER A 241 -7.41 -11.62 2.05
N LEU A 242 -6.43 -12.07 1.28
CA LEU A 242 -6.59 -13.11 0.25
C LEU A 242 -5.87 -14.38 0.67
N HIS A 243 -6.61 -15.49 0.67
CA HIS A 243 -6.15 -16.82 1.03
C HIS A 243 -6.74 -17.88 0.10
N ALA A 244 -6.17 -19.08 0.14
CA ALA A 244 -6.73 -20.28 -0.45
C ALA A 244 -6.52 -21.46 0.51
N GLN A 245 -7.46 -22.39 0.55
CA GLN A 245 -7.46 -23.47 1.53
C GLN A 245 -6.94 -24.79 0.95
N ALA A 246 -6.66 -25.73 1.84
CA ALA A 246 -6.52 -27.14 1.53
C ALA A 246 -7.32 -27.95 2.55
N PHE A 247 -8.08 -28.91 2.06
CA PHE A 247 -8.89 -29.80 2.88
C PHE A 247 -8.45 -31.26 2.72
N PHE A 248 -8.74 -32.08 3.73
CA PHE A 248 -8.53 -33.52 3.64
C PHE A 248 -9.43 -34.18 2.58
N SER A 249 -10.64 -33.64 2.38
CA SER A 249 -11.52 -34.08 1.33
C SER A 249 -11.30 -33.27 0.05
N ALA A 250 -10.97 -33.97 -1.02
CA ALA A 250 -10.88 -33.37 -2.36
C ALA A 250 -12.23 -32.89 -2.91
N GLU A 251 -13.34 -33.27 -2.28
CA GLU A 251 -14.68 -32.82 -2.67
C GLU A 251 -15.02 -31.44 -2.11
N THR A 252 -14.30 -30.98 -1.08
CA THR A 252 -14.52 -29.65 -0.52
C THR A 252 -13.97 -28.60 -1.47
N SER A 253 -14.84 -27.70 -1.92
CA SER A 253 -14.56 -26.66 -2.90
C SER A 253 -15.21 -25.33 -2.49
N GLY A 254 -15.03 -24.31 -3.31
CA GLY A 254 -15.76 -23.05 -3.26
C GLY A 254 -15.18 -21.99 -2.35
N VAL A 255 -15.71 -20.78 -2.52
CA VAL A 255 -15.27 -19.56 -1.85
C VAL A 255 -15.96 -19.40 -0.50
N ASN A 256 -15.20 -19.01 0.51
CA ASN A 256 -15.73 -18.60 1.81
C ASN A 256 -15.24 -17.21 2.18
N LEU A 257 -16.10 -16.44 2.83
CA LEU A 257 -15.77 -15.13 3.36
C LEU A 257 -15.75 -15.19 4.89
N TYR A 258 -14.75 -14.61 5.50
CA TYR A 258 -14.62 -14.58 6.94
C TYR A 258 -14.55 -13.15 7.44
N ILE A 259 -15.30 -12.89 8.51
CA ILE A 259 -15.31 -11.61 9.24
C ILE A 259 -15.07 -11.86 10.72
N GLN A 260 -14.74 -10.80 11.45
CA GLN A 260 -14.60 -10.85 12.90
C GLN A 260 -15.99 -11.02 13.55
N PRO A 261 -16.11 -11.88 14.58
CA PRO A 261 -17.29 -11.92 15.42
C PRO A 261 -17.54 -10.54 16.09
N GLN A 262 -18.79 -10.07 16.07
CA GLN A 262 -19.16 -8.92 16.88
C GLN A 262 -19.19 -9.31 18.35
N THR A 263 -18.45 -8.56 19.17
CA THR A 263 -18.56 -8.69 20.63
C THR A 263 -19.42 -7.56 21.19
N GLU A 264 -20.17 -7.82 22.28
CA GLU A 264 -21.03 -6.81 22.94
C GLU A 264 -20.24 -5.55 23.42
N ARG A 265 -18.90 -5.62 23.44
CA ARG A 265 -18.02 -4.49 23.79
C ARG A 265 -17.82 -3.49 22.67
N ASP A 266 -18.14 -3.87 21.45
CA ASP A 266 -17.92 -3.04 20.26
C ASP A 266 -19.15 -2.18 19.93
N VAL A 267 -20.21 -2.27 20.76
CA VAL A 267 -21.44 -1.49 20.62
C VAL A 267 -21.50 -0.45 21.73
N PRO A 268 -21.30 0.85 21.44
CA PRO A 268 -21.62 1.90 22.41
C PRO A 268 -23.11 1.89 22.73
N ASP A 269 -23.43 2.17 24.01
CA ASP A 269 -24.80 2.17 24.53
C ASP A 269 -25.82 2.81 23.56
N GLY A 270 -26.69 1.96 22.99
CA GLY A 270 -28.00 2.38 22.51
C GLY A 270 -28.28 2.41 21.02
N LEU A 271 -27.34 2.06 20.11
CA LEU A 271 -27.63 1.95 18.66
C LEU A 271 -26.96 0.68 18.11
N PRO A 272 -27.67 -0.14 17.28
CA PRO A 272 -27.01 -1.18 16.52
C PRO A 272 -26.10 -0.51 15.49
N GLU A 273 -24.79 -0.45 15.76
CA GLU A 273 -23.84 -0.07 14.74
C GLU A 273 -23.86 -1.11 13.62
N GLU A 274 -24.14 -0.67 12.41
CA GLU A 274 -24.12 -1.51 11.22
C GLU A 274 -22.72 -2.15 11.08
N ASN A 275 -22.64 -3.48 11.19
CA ASN A 275 -21.36 -4.18 11.02
C ASN A 275 -20.83 -3.98 9.61
N SER A 276 -19.91 -3.04 9.46
CA SER A 276 -19.37 -2.66 8.16
C SER A 276 -18.59 -3.78 7.49
N SER A 277 -17.97 -4.68 8.27
CA SER A 277 -17.33 -5.89 7.74
C SER A 277 -18.38 -6.87 7.19
N LEU A 278 -19.51 -7.01 7.86
CA LEU A 278 -20.61 -7.85 7.37
C LEU A 278 -21.20 -7.26 6.07
N LYS A 279 -21.47 -5.97 6.06
CA LYS A 279 -21.98 -5.28 4.86
C LYS A 279 -21.02 -5.42 3.66
N LEU A 280 -19.73 -5.22 3.90
CA LEU A 280 -18.70 -5.44 2.88
C LEU A 280 -18.72 -6.90 2.39
N ALA A 281 -18.74 -7.86 3.31
CA ALA A 281 -18.75 -9.29 2.97
C ALA A 281 -20.00 -9.70 2.18
N GLU A 282 -21.19 -9.18 2.52
CA GLU A 282 -22.43 -9.42 1.79
C GLU A 282 -22.37 -8.90 0.34
N ILE A 283 -21.83 -7.71 0.15
CA ILE A 283 -21.63 -7.11 -1.18
C ILE A 283 -20.64 -7.94 -2.00
N LEU A 284 -19.49 -8.29 -1.42
CA LEU A 284 -18.47 -9.12 -2.07
C LEU A 284 -19.03 -10.50 -2.44
N LEU A 285 -19.76 -11.14 -1.53
CA LEU A 285 -20.42 -12.42 -1.77
C LEU A 285 -21.34 -12.36 -2.99
N GLN A 286 -22.17 -11.31 -3.08
CA GLN A 286 -23.08 -11.16 -4.22
C GLN A 286 -22.32 -10.98 -5.53
N LYS A 287 -21.28 -10.14 -5.56
CA LYS A 287 -20.47 -9.90 -6.76
C LYS A 287 -19.71 -11.14 -7.22
N LEU A 288 -19.20 -11.94 -6.28
CA LEU A 288 -18.58 -13.22 -6.60
C LEU A 288 -19.57 -14.20 -7.21
N LYS A 289 -20.79 -14.29 -6.65
CA LYS A 289 -21.87 -15.12 -7.23
C LYS A 289 -22.30 -14.64 -8.62
N ASP A 290 -22.42 -13.34 -8.83
CA ASP A 290 -22.78 -12.74 -10.12
C ASP A 290 -21.74 -13.08 -11.19
N GLN A 291 -20.47 -13.25 -10.82
CA GLN A 291 -19.38 -13.69 -11.70
C GLN A 291 -19.27 -15.22 -11.84
N GLY A 292 -20.22 -15.96 -11.26
CA GLY A 292 -20.32 -17.42 -11.40
C GLY A 292 -19.33 -18.20 -10.52
N PHE A 293 -18.85 -17.62 -9.43
CA PHE A 293 -18.08 -18.35 -8.43
C PHE A 293 -19.04 -19.10 -7.47
N ASP A 294 -18.64 -20.30 -7.06
CA ASP A 294 -19.34 -21.07 -6.04
C ASP A 294 -19.00 -20.51 -4.65
N VAL A 295 -19.91 -19.71 -4.08
CA VAL A 295 -19.69 -19.02 -2.80
C VAL A 295 -20.59 -19.63 -1.73
N HIS A 296 -19.98 -20.24 -0.71
CA HIS A 296 -20.69 -20.95 0.35
C HIS A 296 -21.33 -20.01 1.36
N GLY A 297 -20.67 -18.88 1.69
CA GLY A 297 -21.23 -17.90 2.60
C GLY A 297 -20.22 -17.08 3.38
N ILE A 298 -20.76 -16.38 4.38
CA ILE A 298 -20.00 -15.57 5.33
C ILE A 298 -19.95 -16.34 6.66
N LYS A 299 -18.77 -16.40 7.27
CA LYS A 299 -18.54 -17.04 8.56
C LYS A 299 -17.84 -16.08 9.50
N GLU A 300 -18.19 -16.12 10.76
CA GLU A 300 -17.51 -15.38 11.81
C GLU A 300 -16.40 -16.24 12.41
N LEU A 301 -15.16 -15.70 12.39
CA LEU A 301 -14.01 -16.36 13.01
C LEU A 301 -13.14 -15.33 13.73
N PRO A 302 -12.69 -15.62 14.95
CA PRO A 302 -11.79 -14.75 15.70
C PRO A 302 -10.34 -14.93 15.25
N VAL A 303 -10.13 -14.94 13.91
CA VAL A 303 -8.80 -15.11 13.32
C VAL A 303 -8.10 -13.76 13.17
N TYR A 304 -6.83 -13.79 13.43
CA TYR A 304 -5.94 -12.67 13.13
C TYR A 304 -5.65 -12.64 11.62
N PRO A 305 -5.74 -11.49 10.89
CA PRO A 305 -5.80 -10.11 11.41
C PRO A 305 -7.22 -9.57 11.62
N LEU A 306 -8.27 -10.37 11.47
CA LEU A 306 -9.66 -9.89 11.55
C LEU A 306 -10.02 -9.32 12.94
N GLY A 307 -9.31 -9.72 13.97
CA GLY A 307 -9.65 -9.49 15.38
C GLY A 307 -9.18 -8.16 16.01
N ARG A 308 -8.72 -7.14 15.25
CA ARG A 308 -8.26 -5.86 15.83
C ARG A 308 -8.74 -4.65 15.06
N GLY A 309 -9.31 -3.65 15.80
CA GLY A 309 -9.71 -2.33 15.30
C GLY A 309 -11.04 -2.32 14.54
N ASP A 310 -11.54 -1.12 14.24
CA ASP A 310 -12.88 -0.87 13.67
C ASP A 310 -12.89 -0.84 12.13
N LEU A 311 -11.76 -1.12 11.50
CA LEU A 311 -11.62 -1.15 10.05
C LEU A 311 -12.50 -2.25 9.45
N PRO A 312 -13.37 -1.97 8.44
CA PRO A 312 -14.04 -3.00 7.67
C PRO A 312 -13.06 -3.99 7.07
N ARG A 313 -13.17 -5.27 7.43
CA ARG A 313 -12.21 -6.32 7.02
C ARG A 313 -12.92 -7.58 6.61
N VAL A 314 -12.46 -8.14 5.50
CA VAL A 314 -12.93 -9.45 5.03
C VAL A 314 -11.73 -10.28 4.61
N MET A 315 -11.62 -11.49 5.14
CA MET A 315 -10.71 -12.51 4.61
C MET A 315 -11.47 -13.33 3.59
N VAL A 316 -10.91 -13.49 2.41
CA VAL A 316 -11.49 -14.22 1.29
C VAL A 316 -10.68 -15.48 1.06
N GLU A 317 -11.25 -16.63 1.38
CA GLU A 317 -10.75 -17.93 0.97
C GLU A 317 -11.26 -18.24 -0.42
N MET A 318 -10.41 -18.13 -1.40
CA MET A 318 -10.78 -18.09 -2.83
C MET A 318 -11.13 -19.46 -3.41
N GLY A 319 -10.93 -20.55 -2.66
CA GLY A 319 -11.18 -21.92 -3.05
C GLY A 319 -10.18 -22.89 -2.43
N SER A 320 -10.28 -24.17 -2.79
CA SER A 320 -9.45 -25.26 -2.26
C SER A 320 -8.38 -25.70 -3.27
N LEU A 321 -7.10 -25.59 -2.92
CA LEU A 321 -5.99 -26.10 -3.72
C LEU A 321 -5.88 -27.63 -3.76
N THR A 322 -6.68 -28.32 -2.91
CA THR A 322 -6.83 -29.80 -2.94
C THR A 322 -8.08 -30.27 -3.69
N ASN A 323 -8.89 -29.36 -4.22
CA ASN A 323 -9.97 -29.66 -5.14
C ASN A 323 -9.53 -29.37 -6.58
N THR A 324 -9.72 -30.30 -7.51
CA THR A 324 -9.21 -30.16 -8.89
C THR A 324 -9.88 -29.03 -9.68
N ILE A 325 -11.17 -28.75 -9.42
CA ILE A 325 -11.92 -27.68 -10.09
C ILE A 325 -11.42 -26.33 -9.59
N ASP A 326 -11.35 -26.15 -8.27
CA ASP A 326 -10.86 -24.90 -7.65
C ASP A 326 -9.40 -24.65 -8.01
N LEU A 327 -8.54 -25.69 -7.97
CA LEU A 327 -7.14 -25.58 -8.33
C LEU A 327 -6.98 -25.07 -9.77
N THR A 328 -7.74 -25.66 -10.71
CA THR A 328 -7.73 -25.21 -12.11
C THR A 328 -8.16 -23.75 -12.24
N MET A 329 -9.22 -23.35 -11.53
CA MET A 329 -9.73 -21.98 -11.50
C MET A 329 -8.71 -21.01 -10.88
N LEU A 330 -8.08 -21.39 -9.76
CA LEU A 330 -7.13 -20.56 -9.03
C LEU A 330 -5.81 -20.36 -9.79
N GLU A 331 -5.44 -21.28 -10.69
CA GLU A 331 -4.24 -21.17 -11.54
C GLU A 331 -4.51 -20.50 -12.90
N ASP A 332 -5.77 -20.44 -13.34
CA ASP A 332 -6.12 -19.81 -14.62
C ASP A 332 -6.03 -18.27 -14.52
N PRO A 333 -5.15 -17.61 -15.29
CA PRO A 333 -5.02 -16.16 -15.27
C PRO A 333 -6.32 -15.41 -15.60
N ILE A 334 -7.20 -15.98 -16.42
CA ILE A 334 -8.49 -15.39 -16.79
C ILE A 334 -9.42 -15.44 -15.59
N ARG A 335 -9.53 -16.59 -14.92
CA ARG A 335 -10.37 -16.75 -13.73
C ARG A 335 -9.85 -15.93 -12.54
N GLN A 336 -8.53 -15.79 -12.38
CA GLN A 336 -7.94 -14.87 -11.42
C GLN A 336 -8.33 -13.40 -11.72
N GLN A 337 -8.38 -13.03 -13.00
CA GLN A 337 -8.81 -11.68 -13.40
C GLN A 337 -10.32 -11.48 -13.13
N ASP A 338 -11.16 -12.49 -13.40
CA ASP A 338 -12.60 -12.45 -13.10
C ASP A 338 -12.82 -12.33 -11.59
N PHE A 339 -12.05 -13.06 -10.78
CA PHE A 339 -12.12 -12.99 -9.32
C PHE A 339 -11.74 -11.59 -8.81
N ALA A 340 -10.62 -11.07 -9.27
CA ALA A 340 -10.20 -9.71 -8.94
C ALA A 340 -11.23 -8.65 -9.40
N ARG A 341 -11.91 -8.88 -10.53
CA ARG A 341 -12.98 -8.00 -11.01
C ARG A 341 -14.20 -8.05 -10.06
N ALA A 342 -14.62 -9.22 -9.61
CA ALA A 342 -15.71 -9.34 -8.66
C ALA A 342 -15.41 -8.61 -7.34
N LEU A 343 -14.18 -8.74 -6.83
CA LEU A 343 -13.75 -8.01 -5.63
C LEU A 343 -13.73 -6.49 -5.87
N PHE A 344 -13.23 -6.05 -7.02
CA PHE A 344 -13.24 -4.64 -7.41
C PHE A 344 -14.65 -4.06 -7.47
N ASP A 345 -15.59 -4.74 -8.15
CA ASP A 345 -16.99 -4.32 -8.29
C ASP A 345 -17.68 -4.29 -6.92
N GLY A 346 -17.31 -5.21 -6.02
CA GLY A 346 -17.80 -5.23 -4.64
C GLY A 346 -17.29 -4.05 -3.81
N LEU A 347 -16.00 -3.74 -3.89
CA LEU A 347 -15.42 -2.58 -3.20
C LEU A 347 -16.04 -1.29 -3.72
N GLN A 348 -16.23 -1.15 -5.03
CA GLN A 348 -16.89 0.02 -5.63
C GLN A 348 -18.30 0.21 -5.07
N ALA A 349 -19.11 -0.85 -5.06
CA ALA A 349 -20.47 -0.79 -4.53
C ALA A 349 -20.48 -0.47 -3.02
N PHE A 350 -19.53 -1.00 -2.25
CA PHE A 350 -19.38 -0.68 -0.83
C PHE A 350 -19.06 0.81 -0.61
N PHE A 351 -18.17 1.38 -1.40
CA PHE A 351 -17.83 2.82 -1.31
C PHE A 351 -19.02 3.72 -1.62
N GLU A 352 -19.79 3.39 -2.66
CA GLU A 352 -21.01 4.14 -3.02
C GLU A 352 -22.02 4.18 -1.86
N THR A 353 -22.18 3.05 -1.14
CA THR A 353 -23.08 2.99 0.02
C THR A 353 -22.54 3.74 1.24
N SER A 354 -21.22 3.85 1.39
CA SER A 354 -20.57 4.48 2.55
C SER A 354 -20.47 6.00 2.42
N THR A 355 -20.48 6.54 1.20
CA THR A 355 -20.39 7.99 0.92
C THR A 355 -21.75 8.68 0.90
N GLY A 356 -22.87 7.98 1.10
CA GLY A 356 -24.22 8.57 1.09
C GLY A 356 -24.65 9.12 -0.27
N ALA A 357 -23.98 8.78 -1.34
CA ALA A 357 -24.40 9.10 -2.69
C ALA A 357 -25.61 8.22 -3.06
N HIS A 358 -26.80 8.67 -2.69
CA HIS A 358 -28.03 8.19 -3.32
C HIS A 358 -28.12 8.76 -4.73
N PRO A 359 -28.59 7.96 -5.72
CA PRO A 359 -28.75 8.39 -7.11
C PRO A 359 -29.71 9.57 -7.27
#